data_51f9a4b0d247e834f4a9a7c6896dd8af
#
_entry.id   51f9a4b0d247e834f4a9a7c6896dd8af
#
_cell.length_a   1.000
_cell.length_b   1.000
_cell.length_c   1.000
_cell.angle_alpha   90.00
_cell.angle_beta   90.00
_cell.angle_gamma   90.00
#
_symmetry.space_group_name_H-M   'P 1'
#
loop_
_entity.id
_entity.type
_entity.pdbx_description
1 polymer ?
#
loop_
_entity_poly.entity_id
_entity_poly.type
_entity_poly.pdbx_seq_one_letter_code
_entity_poly.pdbx_strand_id
1 'polypeptide(L)'
;YPGLNTHKRALEDGVKFVGCTVHFVREEVDVGPIIIQAAVPIRPNDSIETLSARVLAKEHRCLCYALTQIALGNIKISSGKVVINASAAPISSTTNPLV
;
A
#
# COMPACT_ATOMS: atom_id res chain seq x y z
N TYR A 1 -11.77 2.55 -2.31
CA TYR A 1 -11.89 3.34 -3.57
C TYR A 1 -10.87 2.84 -4.61
N PRO A 2 -11.20 1.89 -5.49
CA PRO A 2 -10.31 1.46 -6.57
C PRO A 2 -10.54 2.24 -7.87
N GLY A 3 -9.47 2.70 -8.52
CA GLY A 3 -9.51 3.35 -9.83
C GLY A 3 -9.59 4.88 -9.79
N LEU A 4 -9.53 5.50 -10.99
CA LEU A 4 -9.51 6.97 -11.12
C LEU A 4 -10.76 7.64 -10.59
N ASN A 5 -11.93 7.06 -10.86
CA ASN A 5 -13.18 7.60 -10.36
C ASN A 5 -13.26 7.59 -8.84
N THR A 6 -12.44 6.79 -8.22
CA THR A 6 -12.40 6.67 -6.78
C THR A 6 -11.73 7.85 -6.11
N HIS A 7 -10.68 8.41 -6.71
CA HIS A 7 -10.06 9.62 -6.17
C HIS A 7 -11.04 10.78 -6.23
N LYS A 8 -11.79 10.90 -7.31
CA LYS A 8 -12.82 11.91 -7.43
C LYS A 8 -13.89 11.74 -6.34
N ARG A 9 -14.36 10.51 -6.13
CA ARG A 9 -15.37 10.21 -5.09
C ARG A 9 -14.82 10.47 -3.70
N ALA A 10 -13.58 10.10 -3.44
CA ALA A 10 -12.95 10.34 -2.15
C ALA A 10 -12.89 11.84 -1.83
N LEU A 11 -12.53 12.65 -2.83
CA LEU A 11 -12.51 14.10 -2.67
C LEU A 11 -13.90 14.66 -2.43
N GLU A 12 -14.89 14.20 -3.20
CA GLU A 12 -16.29 14.65 -3.06
C GLU A 12 -16.88 14.25 -1.71
N ASP A 13 -16.55 13.05 -1.21
CA ASP A 13 -17.07 12.54 0.04
C ASP A 13 -16.38 13.14 1.27
N GLY A 14 -15.28 13.87 1.06
CA GLY A 14 -14.58 14.53 2.15
C GLY A 14 -13.85 13.59 3.08
N VAL A 15 -13.48 12.39 2.62
CA VAL A 15 -12.67 11.47 3.43
C VAL A 15 -11.28 12.05 3.64
N LYS A 16 -10.63 11.67 4.74
CA LYS A 16 -9.32 12.24 5.11
C LYS A 16 -8.14 11.41 4.62
N PHE A 17 -8.38 10.14 4.34
CA PHE A 17 -7.35 9.22 3.89
C PHE A 17 -7.90 8.30 2.81
N VAL A 18 -7.04 7.96 1.87
CA VAL A 18 -7.25 6.81 0.97
C VAL A 18 -6.11 5.83 1.23
N GLY A 19 -6.32 4.58 0.83
CA GLY A 19 -5.34 3.54 1.09
C GLY A 19 -4.76 2.95 -0.17
N CYS A 20 -3.66 2.24 -0.02
CA CYS A 20 -3.15 1.33 -1.02
C CYS A 20 -2.72 0.04 -0.34
N THR A 21 -2.86 -1.07 -1.07
CA THR A 21 -2.61 -2.40 -0.52
C THR A 21 -1.81 -3.21 -1.53
N VAL A 22 -0.76 -3.88 -1.06
CA VAL A 22 -0.06 -4.90 -1.83
C VAL A 22 -0.36 -6.24 -1.19
N HIS A 23 -0.87 -7.18 -1.99
CA HIS A 23 -1.24 -8.51 -1.50
C HIS A 23 -0.86 -9.58 -2.51
N PHE A 24 -0.75 -10.81 -2.03
CA PHE A 24 -0.62 -11.94 -2.92
C PHE A 24 -1.94 -12.17 -3.66
N VAL A 25 -1.85 -12.70 -4.86
CA VAL A 25 -3.01 -13.06 -5.66
C VAL A 25 -3.17 -14.58 -5.61
N ARG A 26 -4.41 -15.05 -5.40
CA ARG A 26 -4.75 -16.45 -5.47
C ARG A 26 -5.57 -16.71 -6.72
N GLU A 27 -5.41 -17.89 -7.31
CA GLU A 27 -6.14 -18.27 -8.53
C GLU A 27 -7.66 -18.24 -8.36
N GLU A 28 -8.13 -18.62 -7.18
CA GLU A 28 -9.57 -18.79 -6.91
C GLU A 28 -10.25 -17.50 -6.46
N VAL A 29 -9.49 -16.54 -5.97
CA VAL A 29 -10.01 -15.27 -5.46
C VAL A 29 -9.03 -14.16 -5.82
N ASP A 30 -9.56 -12.96 -6.04
CA ASP A 30 -8.74 -11.80 -6.37
C ASP A 30 -7.93 -11.28 -5.19
N VAL A 31 -8.27 -11.71 -3.99
CA VAL A 31 -7.66 -11.23 -2.75
C VAL A 31 -6.90 -12.36 -2.08
N GLY A 32 -5.61 -12.17 -1.88
CA GLY A 32 -4.76 -13.06 -1.10
C GLY A 32 -4.27 -12.38 0.18
N PRO A 33 -3.35 -13.01 0.91
CA PRO A 33 -2.78 -12.41 2.12
C PRO A 33 -2.15 -11.05 1.84
N ILE A 34 -2.42 -10.10 2.72
CA ILE A 34 -1.90 -8.73 2.58
C ILE A 34 -0.45 -8.69 3.01
N ILE A 35 0.41 -8.12 2.16
CA ILE A 35 1.83 -7.93 2.45
C ILE A 35 2.03 -6.60 3.17
N ILE A 36 1.44 -5.53 2.65
CA ILE A 36 1.57 -4.20 3.20
C ILE A 36 0.37 -3.35 2.81
N GLN A 37 -0.03 -2.49 3.72
CA GLN A 37 -1.03 -1.45 3.47
C GLN A 37 -0.45 -0.11 3.88
N ALA A 38 -0.87 0.94 3.19
CA ALA A 38 -0.49 2.29 3.55
C ALA A 38 -1.67 3.23 3.43
N ALA A 39 -1.72 4.23 4.29
CA ALA A 39 -2.68 5.32 4.21
C ALA A 39 -2.04 6.51 3.53
N VAL A 40 -2.81 7.14 2.64
CA VAL A 40 -2.37 8.34 1.92
C VAL A 40 -3.29 9.49 2.34
N PRO A 41 -2.75 10.53 2.97
CA PRO A 41 -3.58 11.64 3.44
C PRO A 41 -4.09 12.46 2.26
N ILE A 42 -5.34 12.91 2.37
CA ILE A 42 -5.92 13.88 1.45
C ILE A 42 -5.72 15.26 2.05
N ARG A 43 -5.13 16.15 1.28
CA ARG A 43 -4.86 17.52 1.71
C ARG A 43 -6.00 18.45 1.30
N PRO A 44 -6.23 19.56 2.03
CA PRO A 44 -7.38 20.43 1.76
C PRO A 44 -7.46 20.96 0.32
N ASN A 45 -6.32 21.14 -0.34
CA ASN A 45 -6.28 21.71 -1.69
C ASN A 45 -6.02 20.66 -2.78
N ASP A 46 -6.22 19.38 -2.48
CA ASP A 46 -5.99 18.34 -3.46
C ASP A 46 -6.95 18.41 -4.62
N SER A 47 -6.40 18.24 -5.80
CA SER A 47 -7.14 17.89 -7.01
C SER A 47 -7.04 16.38 -7.23
N ILE A 48 -7.76 15.87 -8.22
CA ILE A 48 -7.64 14.48 -8.64
C ILE A 48 -6.19 14.17 -9.01
N GLU A 49 -5.55 15.10 -9.72
CA GLU A 49 -4.18 14.93 -10.21
C GLU A 49 -3.17 14.87 -9.06
N THR A 50 -3.26 15.78 -8.09
CA THR A 50 -2.31 15.80 -6.97
C THR A 50 -2.50 14.60 -6.06
N LEU A 51 -3.75 14.21 -5.81
CA LEU A 51 -4.03 13.03 -5.00
C LEU A 51 -3.55 11.75 -5.70
N SER A 52 -3.87 11.62 -7.01
CA SER A 52 -3.44 10.45 -7.79
C SER A 52 -1.93 10.30 -7.82
N ALA A 53 -1.20 11.39 -7.99
CA ALA A 53 0.26 11.37 -7.98
C ALA A 53 0.81 10.91 -6.62
N ARG A 54 0.21 11.36 -5.53
CA ARG A 54 0.63 10.98 -4.17
C ARG A 54 0.34 9.50 -3.90
N VAL A 55 -0.84 9.02 -4.31
CA VAL A 55 -1.21 7.61 -4.18
C VAL A 55 -0.27 6.73 -4.99
N LEU A 56 0.00 7.11 -6.24
CA LEU A 56 0.91 6.35 -7.11
C LEU A 56 2.31 6.25 -6.52
N ALA A 57 2.84 7.35 -5.98
CA ALA A 57 4.14 7.35 -5.34
C ALA A 57 4.18 6.40 -4.14
N LYS A 58 3.12 6.39 -3.33
CA LYS A 58 3.03 5.49 -2.18
C LYS A 58 2.89 4.04 -2.61
N GLU A 59 2.09 3.76 -3.63
CA GLU A 59 1.95 2.41 -4.19
C GLU A 59 3.29 1.87 -4.68
N HIS A 60 4.04 2.70 -5.38
CA HIS A 60 5.37 2.32 -5.87
C HIS A 60 6.30 1.95 -4.72
N ARG A 61 6.33 2.75 -3.66
CA ARG A 61 7.15 2.48 -2.49
C ARG A 61 6.73 1.19 -1.78
N CYS A 62 5.43 0.97 -1.65
CA CYS A 62 4.91 -0.25 -1.04
C CYS A 62 5.25 -1.49 -1.87
N LEU A 63 5.13 -1.39 -3.18
CA LEU A 63 5.47 -2.49 -4.08
C LEU A 63 6.97 -2.80 -4.02
N CYS A 64 7.83 -1.79 -4.05
CA CYS A 64 9.27 -1.99 -3.93
C CYS A 64 9.64 -2.65 -2.59
N TYR A 65 9.00 -2.24 -1.50
CA TYR A 65 9.19 -2.85 -0.20
C TYR A 65 8.80 -4.34 -0.23
N ALA A 66 7.60 -4.64 -0.76
CA ALA A 66 7.12 -6.02 -0.82
C ALA A 66 8.04 -6.90 -1.65
N LEU A 67 8.46 -6.44 -2.82
CA LEU A 67 9.35 -7.18 -3.70
C LEU A 67 10.72 -7.41 -3.05
N THR A 68 11.23 -6.41 -2.34
CA THR A 68 12.49 -6.53 -1.60
C THR A 68 12.39 -7.61 -0.53
N GLN A 69 11.31 -7.61 0.25
CA GLN A 69 11.11 -8.61 1.30
C GLN A 69 10.97 -10.02 0.72
N ILE A 70 10.28 -10.16 -0.40
CA ILE A 70 10.17 -11.44 -1.10
C ILE A 70 11.54 -11.91 -1.57
N ALA A 71 12.31 -11.03 -2.20
CA ALA A 71 13.63 -11.35 -2.72
C ALA A 71 14.61 -11.75 -1.61
N LEU A 72 14.48 -11.17 -0.43
CA LEU A 72 15.31 -11.49 0.73
C LEU A 72 14.84 -12.74 1.48
N GLY A 73 13.70 -13.32 1.08
CA GLY A 73 13.16 -14.49 1.76
C GLY A 73 12.59 -14.21 3.14
N ASN A 74 12.20 -12.96 3.39
CA ASN A 74 11.72 -12.53 4.71
C ASN A 74 10.20 -12.71 4.92
N ILE A 75 9.49 -13.15 3.89
CA ILE A 75 8.04 -13.28 3.97
C ILE A 75 7.66 -14.74 4.21
N LYS A 76 6.82 -14.95 5.23
CA LYS A 76 6.20 -16.23 5.51
C LYS A 76 4.70 -16.04 5.56
N ILE A 77 3.95 -17.07 5.16
CA ILE A 77 2.51 -17.09 5.32
C ILE A 77 2.20 -18.05 6.47
N SER A 78 1.54 -17.53 7.50
CA SER A 78 1.17 -18.30 8.68
C SER A 78 -0.30 -18.05 8.99
N SER A 79 -1.09 -19.13 9.04
CA SER A 79 -2.54 -19.04 9.29
C SER A 79 -3.24 -18.06 8.34
N GLY A 80 -2.85 -18.07 7.06
CA GLY A 80 -3.43 -17.20 6.04
C GLY A 80 -3.00 -15.74 6.11
N LYS A 81 -2.04 -15.41 6.97
CA LYS A 81 -1.53 -14.05 7.13
C LYS A 81 -0.05 -13.98 6.77
N VAL A 82 0.36 -12.85 6.24
CA VAL A 82 1.76 -12.60 5.94
C VAL A 82 2.47 -12.16 7.20
N VAL A 83 3.60 -12.80 7.47
CA VAL A 83 4.52 -12.40 8.55
C VAL A 83 5.84 -12.00 7.91
N ILE A 84 6.30 -10.80 8.20
CA ILE A 84 7.59 -10.32 7.74
C ILE A 84 8.59 -10.46 8.88
N ASN A 85 9.75 -11.03 8.57
CA ASN A 85 10.79 -11.22 9.57
C ASN A 85 11.31 -9.85 10.04
N ALA A 86 11.00 -9.53 11.31
CA ALA A 86 11.35 -8.23 11.89
C ALA A 86 12.86 -8.03 12.05
N SER A 87 13.67 -9.09 11.98
CA SER A 87 15.13 -8.96 12.00
C SER A 87 15.70 -8.56 10.67
N ALA A 88 14.89 -8.58 9.60
CA ALA A 88 15.29 -8.11 8.28
C ALA A 88 15.61 -6.63 8.36
N ALA A 89 16.65 -6.20 7.65
CA ALA A 89 16.99 -4.79 7.56
C ALA A 89 15.79 -4.02 7.01
N PRO A 90 15.24 -3.09 7.76
CA PRO A 90 14.10 -2.31 7.26
C PRO A 90 14.56 -1.40 6.14
N ILE A 91 13.61 -1.04 5.27
CA ILE A 91 13.78 0.15 4.46
C ILE A 91 13.99 1.26 5.49
N SER A 92 15.05 2.01 5.38
CA SER A 92 15.47 3.07 6.30
C SER A 92 14.39 3.48 7.32
N SER A 93 14.75 3.64 8.58
CA SER A 93 13.81 4.08 9.61
C SER A 93 13.14 5.42 9.28
N THR A 94 13.72 6.21 8.40
CA THR A 94 13.16 7.49 7.96
C THR A 94 12.26 7.36 6.73
N THR A 95 12.19 6.18 6.12
CA THR A 95 11.41 5.92 4.92
C THR A 95 10.47 4.75 5.11
N ASN A 96 9.80 4.69 6.24
CA ASN A 96 8.77 3.70 6.47
C ASN A 96 7.65 3.92 5.46
N PRO A 97 7.32 2.93 4.61
CA PRO A 97 6.28 3.09 3.60
C PRO A 97 4.88 3.26 4.19
N LEU A 98 4.70 2.99 5.48
CA LEU A 98 3.42 3.16 6.17
C LEU A 98 3.19 4.59 6.65
N VAL A 99 4.19 5.43 6.55
CA VAL A 99 4.11 6.82 7.05
C VAL A 99 4.04 7.80 5.91
#